data_0a3fb22b9da7ad2efdbdc3a1f5c7262f
#
_entry.id   0a3fb22b9da7ad2efdbdc3a1f5c7262f
#
_cell.length_a   1.000
_cell.length_b   1.000
_cell.length_c   1.000
_cell.angle_alpha   90.00
_cell.angle_beta   90.00
_cell.angle_gamma   90.00
#
_symmetry.space_group_name_H-M   'P 1'
#
loop_
_entity.id
_entity.type
_entity.pdbx_description
1 polymer ?
#
loop_
_entity_poly.entity_id
_entity_poly.type
_entity_poly.pdbx_seq_one_letter_code
_entity_poly.pdbx_strand_id
1 'polypeptide(L)'
;MKKIIHLSTCNTCQRIISEINPSSDVVLQDIKTEPLTEDQVVAMKEMSGSYESLFSKRAQLYRKRGLNEQSLSEEDFKNLILEHYTFLKRPVMIVDNQIFVGNSKKVVAAAVEAFSKA
;
A
#
# COMPACT_ATOMS: atom_id res chain seq x y z
N MET A 1 6.93 5.27 -14.01
CA MET A 1 7.57 4.92 -12.74
C MET A 1 7.04 3.58 -12.26
N LYS A 2 7.93 2.76 -11.73
CA LYS A 2 7.56 1.46 -11.17
C LYS A 2 8.04 1.40 -9.72
N LYS A 3 7.14 1.11 -8.80
CA LYS A 3 7.46 1.12 -7.37
C LYS A 3 6.65 0.09 -6.62
N ILE A 4 7.28 -0.55 -5.64
CA ILE A 4 6.58 -1.42 -4.70
C ILE A 4 6.83 -0.87 -3.30
N ILE A 5 5.76 -0.51 -2.61
CA ILE A 5 5.79 -0.02 -1.24
C ILE A 5 5.42 -1.21 -0.35
N HIS A 6 6.34 -1.61 0.52
CA HIS A 6 6.21 -2.82 1.31
C HIS A 6 6.67 -2.62 2.75
N LEU A 7 6.52 -3.65 3.54
CA LEU A 7 7.07 -3.71 4.90
C LEU A 7 8.02 -4.91 4.95
N SER A 8 9.29 -4.66 5.26
CA SER A 8 10.34 -5.69 5.22
C SER A 8 10.07 -6.85 6.17
N THR A 9 9.36 -6.60 7.28
CA THR A 9 9.02 -7.64 8.26
C THR A 9 7.74 -8.39 7.91
N CYS A 10 7.07 -8.04 6.81
CA CYS A 10 5.83 -8.69 6.41
C CYS A 10 6.12 -9.83 5.42
N ASN A 11 5.92 -11.07 5.86
CA ASN A 11 6.18 -12.25 5.02
C ASN A 11 5.31 -12.26 3.75
N THR A 12 4.06 -11.82 3.86
CA THR A 12 3.17 -11.72 2.71
C THR A 12 3.73 -10.77 1.65
N CYS A 13 4.26 -9.61 2.08
CA CYS A 13 4.89 -8.67 1.16
C CYS A 13 6.08 -9.31 0.44
N GLN A 14 6.94 -10.02 1.18
CA GLN A 14 8.14 -10.63 0.61
C GLN A 14 7.77 -11.71 -0.40
N ARG A 15 6.74 -12.52 -0.10
CA ARG A 15 6.26 -13.53 -1.03
C ARG A 15 5.76 -12.89 -2.33
N ILE A 16 4.98 -11.81 -2.22
CA ILE A 16 4.43 -11.11 -3.39
C ILE A 16 5.54 -10.50 -4.23
N ILE A 17 6.53 -9.89 -3.60
CA ILE A 17 7.70 -9.34 -4.30
C ILE A 17 8.40 -10.45 -5.08
N SER A 18 8.55 -11.64 -4.48
CA SER A 18 9.16 -12.78 -5.16
C SER A 18 8.34 -13.22 -6.39
N GLU A 19 7.01 -13.20 -6.26
CA GLU A 19 6.12 -13.56 -7.39
C GLU A 19 6.24 -12.54 -8.53
N ILE A 20 6.34 -11.26 -8.21
CA ILE A 20 6.50 -10.20 -9.21
C ILE A 20 7.89 -10.31 -9.86
N ASN A 21 8.90 -10.69 -9.08
CA ASN A 21 10.29 -10.77 -9.53
C ASN A 21 10.71 -9.49 -10.24
N PRO A 22 10.70 -8.35 -9.53
CA PRO A 22 10.88 -7.04 -10.14
C PRO A 22 12.26 -6.87 -10.76
N SER A 23 12.30 -6.19 -11.90
CA SER A 23 13.55 -5.80 -12.54
C SER A 23 14.24 -4.69 -11.74
N SER A 24 15.51 -4.41 -12.08
CA SER A 24 16.32 -3.44 -11.32
C SER A 24 15.79 -2.01 -11.38
N ASP A 25 14.93 -1.69 -12.34
CA ASP A 25 14.35 -0.35 -12.47
C ASP A 25 13.14 -0.14 -11.56
N VAL A 26 12.68 -1.17 -10.85
CA VAL A 26 11.60 -1.04 -9.89
C VAL A 26 12.16 -0.57 -8.55
N VAL A 27 11.58 0.53 -8.01
CA VAL A 27 11.99 1.05 -6.71
C VAL A 27 11.23 0.29 -5.62
N LEU A 28 11.98 -0.25 -4.65
CA LEU A 28 11.39 -0.91 -3.47
C LEU A 28 11.50 0.04 -2.29
N GLN A 29 10.37 0.42 -1.71
CA GLN A 29 10.34 1.29 -0.53
C GLN A 29 9.83 0.51 0.68
N ASP A 30 10.69 0.34 1.68
CA ASP A 30 10.31 -0.25 2.96
C ASP A 30 9.79 0.84 3.88
N ILE A 31 8.48 0.83 4.16
CA ILE A 31 7.84 1.89 4.95
C ILE A 31 8.31 1.93 6.40
N LYS A 32 8.98 0.90 6.88
CA LYS A 32 9.51 0.88 8.23
C LYS A 32 10.72 1.80 8.36
N THR A 33 11.58 1.83 7.34
CA THR A 33 12.80 2.64 7.33
C THR A 33 12.65 3.91 6.53
N GLU A 34 11.72 3.92 5.59
CA GLU A 34 11.46 5.06 4.71
C GLU A 34 9.96 5.35 4.72
N PRO A 35 9.47 6.12 5.72
CA PRO A 35 8.03 6.40 5.83
C PRO A 35 7.46 7.11 4.62
N LEU A 36 6.16 6.92 4.41
CA LEU A 36 5.45 7.61 3.34
C LEU A 36 5.40 9.11 3.61
N THR A 37 5.61 9.89 2.55
CA THR A 37 5.41 11.34 2.61
C THR A 37 3.95 11.66 2.31
N GLU A 38 3.52 12.87 2.69
CA GLU A 38 2.17 13.33 2.36
C GLU A 38 1.96 13.33 0.83
N ASP A 39 2.94 13.81 0.08
CA ASP A 39 2.86 13.86 -1.39
C ASP A 39 2.65 12.46 -1.97
N GLN A 40 3.32 11.44 -1.43
CA GLN A 40 3.14 10.06 -1.88
C GLN A 40 1.71 9.59 -1.61
N VAL A 41 1.18 9.83 -0.42
CA VAL A 41 -0.16 9.39 -0.05
C VAL A 41 -1.21 10.07 -0.92
N VAL A 42 -1.05 11.37 -1.19
CA VAL A 42 -1.95 12.11 -2.08
C VAL A 42 -1.91 11.54 -3.50
N ALA A 43 -0.70 11.28 -4.03
CA ALA A 43 -0.56 10.69 -5.36
C ALA A 43 -1.20 9.30 -5.45
N MET A 44 -1.04 8.49 -4.42
CA MET A 44 -1.65 7.17 -4.35
C MET A 44 -3.17 7.26 -4.32
N LYS A 45 -3.72 8.20 -3.57
CA LYS A 45 -5.16 8.45 -3.52
C LYS A 45 -5.71 8.86 -4.89
N GLU A 46 -4.98 9.69 -5.62
CA GLU A 46 -5.40 10.11 -6.96
C GLU A 46 -5.53 8.92 -7.91
N MET A 47 -4.65 7.92 -7.77
CA MET A 47 -4.70 6.70 -8.58
C MET A 47 -5.76 5.72 -8.09
N SER A 48 -5.95 5.59 -6.77
CA SER A 48 -6.83 4.57 -6.18
C SER A 48 -8.28 5.05 -6.00
N GLY A 49 -8.50 6.36 -5.96
CA GLY A 49 -9.82 6.96 -5.84
C GLY A 49 -10.17 7.49 -4.47
N SER A 50 -9.61 6.94 -3.39
CA SER A 50 -9.92 7.41 -2.04
C SER A 50 -8.80 7.03 -1.07
N TYR A 51 -8.72 7.73 0.06
CA TYR A 51 -7.81 7.35 1.15
C TYR A 51 -8.27 6.07 1.82
N GLU A 52 -9.59 5.87 1.93
CA GLU A 52 -10.13 4.64 2.51
C GLU A 52 -9.67 3.41 1.74
N SER A 53 -9.54 3.49 0.43
CA SER A 53 -9.08 2.37 -0.40
C SER A 53 -7.65 1.94 -0.07
N LEU A 54 -6.86 2.84 0.51
CA LEU A 54 -5.48 2.58 0.93
C LEU A 54 -5.39 2.12 2.38
N PHE A 55 -6.46 2.28 3.15
CA PHE A 55 -6.46 2.08 4.60
C PHE A 55 -6.74 0.64 4.98
N SER A 56 -5.92 0.08 5.89
CA SER A 56 -6.09 -1.28 6.37
C SER A 56 -6.95 -1.32 7.63
N LYS A 57 -8.17 -1.85 7.49
CA LYS A 57 -9.07 -2.07 8.63
C LYS A 57 -8.71 -3.34 9.40
N ARG A 58 -7.71 -4.09 8.95
CA ARG A 58 -7.18 -5.28 9.64
C ARG A 58 -6.09 -4.93 10.65
N ALA A 59 -5.59 -3.68 10.64
CA ALA A 59 -4.56 -3.24 11.56
C ALA A 59 -5.03 -3.39 13.00
N GLN A 60 -4.17 -3.92 13.87
CA GLN A 60 -4.51 -4.07 15.29
C GLN A 60 -4.86 -2.74 15.95
N LEU A 61 -4.13 -1.68 15.62
CA LEU A 61 -4.38 -0.35 16.17
C LEU A 61 -5.78 0.18 15.80
N TYR A 62 -6.33 -0.27 14.68
CA TYR A 62 -7.67 0.13 14.27
C TYR A 62 -8.70 -0.23 15.34
N ARG A 63 -8.63 -1.46 15.87
CA ARG A 63 -9.52 -1.90 16.94
C ARG A 63 -9.07 -1.41 18.31
N LYS A 64 -7.77 -1.42 18.58
CA LYS A 64 -7.24 -0.99 19.87
C LYS A 64 -7.59 0.45 20.20
N ARG A 65 -7.62 1.32 19.19
CA ARG A 65 -7.98 2.73 19.36
C ARG A 65 -9.49 2.98 19.26
N GLY A 66 -10.30 1.93 19.06
CA GLY A 66 -11.74 2.08 18.90
C GLY A 66 -12.15 2.76 17.61
N LEU A 67 -11.26 2.81 16.61
CA LEU A 67 -11.54 3.47 15.34
C LEU A 67 -12.64 2.78 14.56
N ASN A 68 -12.80 1.46 14.76
CA ASN A 68 -13.86 0.67 14.13
C ASN A 68 -15.26 1.06 14.60
N GLU A 69 -15.37 1.79 15.71
CA GLU A 69 -16.64 2.28 16.25
C GLU A 69 -16.90 3.73 15.89
N GLN A 70 -16.00 4.35 15.13
CA GLN A 70 -16.09 5.75 14.72
C GLN A 70 -16.39 5.87 13.23
N SER A 71 -17.05 6.97 12.86
CA SER A 71 -17.22 7.32 11.45
C SER A 71 -16.00 8.14 11.02
N LEU A 72 -15.09 7.50 10.30
CA LEU A 72 -13.86 8.16 9.85
C LEU A 72 -14.08 8.85 8.50
N SER A 73 -13.59 10.09 8.39
CA SER A 73 -13.62 10.83 7.13
C SER A 73 -12.40 10.48 6.28
N GLU A 74 -12.39 10.92 5.02
CA GLU A 74 -11.23 10.76 4.16
C GLU A 74 -9.99 11.42 4.76
N GLU A 75 -10.14 12.59 5.38
CA GLU A 75 -9.04 13.28 6.05
C GLU A 75 -8.50 12.44 7.22
N ASP A 76 -9.40 11.78 7.96
CA ASP A 76 -9.00 10.90 9.05
C ASP A 76 -8.17 9.72 8.54
N PHE A 77 -8.60 9.07 7.46
CA PHE A 77 -7.86 7.96 6.86
C PHE A 77 -6.49 8.40 6.41
N LYS A 78 -6.39 9.55 5.74
CA LYS A 78 -5.11 10.10 5.29
C LYS A 78 -4.16 10.31 6.46
N ASN A 79 -4.63 10.97 7.51
CA ASN A 79 -3.81 11.31 8.67
C ASN A 79 -3.33 10.06 9.42
N LEU A 80 -4.19 9.05 9.53
CA LEU A 80 -3.82 7.79 10.18
C LEU A 80 -2.75 7.03 9.37
N ILE A 81 -2.89 6.99 8.05
CA ILE A 81 -1.89 6.35 7.19
C ILE A 81 -0.52 7.04 7.35
N LEU A 82 -0.52 8.38 7.44
CA LEU A 82 0.72 9.13 7.63
C LEU A 82 1.29 8.94 9.04
N GLU A 83 0.42 8.70 10.02
CA GLU A 83 0.84 8.55 11.41
C GLU A 83 1.56 7.23 11.66
N HIS A 84 1.08 6.12 11.08
CA HIS A 84 1.63 4.81 11.37
C HIS A 84 1.50 3.88 10.16
N TYR A 85 2.59 3.20 9.82
CA TYR A 85 2.65 2.31 8.66
C TYR A 85 1.65 1.15 8.73
N THR A 86 1.20 0.76 9.94
CA THR A 86 0.25 -0.34 10.11
C THR A 86 -1.10 -0.06 9.43
N PHE A 87 -1.46 1.22 9.23
CA PHE A 87 -2.73 1.60 8.65
C PHE A 87 -2.75 1.56 7.12
N LEU A 88 -1.61 1.34 6.48
CA LEU A 88 -1.57 1.18 5.02
C LEU A 88 -1.80 -0.27 4.63
N LYS A 89 -2.67 -0.51 3.65
CA LYS A 89 -2.76 -1.82 3.02
C LYS A 89 -1.44 -2.11 2.30
N ARG A 90 -0.89 -3.30 2.46
CA ARG A 90 0.42 -3.67 1.93
C ARG A 90 0.35 -4.98 1.17
N PRO A 91 1.16 -5.12 0.13
CA PRO A 91 1.98 -4.09 -0.50
C PRO A 91 1.15 -3.15 -1.37
N VAL A 92 1.73 -1.98 -1.70
CA VAL A 92 1.18 -1.09 -2.72
C VAL A 92 2.12 -1.15 -3.92
N MET A 93 1.57 -1.49 -5.07
CA MET A 93 2.36 -1.74 -6.28
C MET A 93 1.93 -0.75 -7.36
N ILE A 94 2.89 -0.01 -7.89
CA ILE A 94 2.63 1.05 -8.87
C ILE A 94 3.40 0.75 -10.15
N VAL A 95 2.68 0.74 -11.27
CA VAL A 95 3.27 0.63 -12.61
C VAL A 95 2.68 1.78 -13.42
N ASP A 96 3.49 2.80 -13.64
CA ASP A 96 3.12 4.02 -14.37
C ASP A 96 1.85 4.66 -13.77
N ASN A 97 0.72 4.57 -14.45
CA ASN A 97 -0.53 5.17 -14.00
C ASN A 97 -1.47 4.17 -13.29
N GLN A 98 -0.99 2.94 -13.08
CA GLN A 98 -1.79 1.90 -12.44
C GLN A 98 -1.32 1.66 -11.01
N ILE A 99 -2.28 1.48 -10.10
CA ILE A 99 -1.99 1.15 -8.71
C ILE A 99 -2.72 -0.13 -8.33
N PHE A 100 -2.01 -0.99 -7.59
CA PHE A 100 -2.55 -2.25 -7.07
C PHE A 100 -2.31 -2.25 -5.56
N VAL A 101 -3.39 -2.33 -4.79
CA VAL A 101 -3.33 -2.15 -3.34
C VAL A 101 -3.74 -3.42 -2.63
N GLY A 102 -2.88 -3.92 -1.77
CA GLY A 102 -3.18 -5.06 -0.91
C GLY A 102 -2.68 -6.38 -1.45
N ASN A 103 -3.16 -7.45 -0.81
CA ASN A 103 -2.59 -8.79 -1.03
C ASN A 103 -3.61 -9.84 -1.46
N SER A 104 -4.78 -9.44 -1.95
CA SER A 104 -5.75 -10.42 -2.46
C SER A 104 -5.18 -11.10 -3.70
N LYS A 105 -5.60 -12.34 -3.94
CA LYS A 105 -5.12 -13.10 -5.11
C LYS A 105 -5.37 -12.36 -6.42
N LYS A 106 -6.54 -11.73 -6.53
CA LYS A 106 -6.91 -10.97 -7.73
C LYS A 106 -5.99 -9.78 -7.95
N VAL A 107 -5.72 -9.01 -6.91
CA VAL A 107 -4.85 -7.84 -6.97
C VAL A 107 -3.43 -8.26 -7.32
N VAL A 108 -2.91 -9.29 -6.66
CA VAL A 108 -1.55 -9.78 -6.90
C VAL A 108 -1.39 -10.28 -8.33
N ALA A 109 -2.36 -11.04 -8.85
CA ALA A 109 -2.31 -11.53 -10.23
C ALA A 109 -2.28 -10.37 -11.23
N ALA A 110 -3.11 -9.34 -11.00
CA ALA A 110 -3.13 -8.17 -11.86
C ALA A 110 -1.80 -7.41 -11.82
N ALA A 111 -1.21 -7.28 -10.63
CA ALA A 111 0.08 -6.61 -10.46
C ALA A 111 1.20 -7.38 -11.16
N VAL A 112 1.26 -8.71 -10.99
CA VAL A 112 2.27 -9.54 -11.66
C VAL A 112 2.20 -9.34 -13.17
N GLU A 113 0.99 -9.35 -13.73
CA GLU A 113 0.80 -9.14 -15.16
C GLU A 113 1.27 -7.75 -15.58
N ALA A 114 0.89 -6.71 -14.83
CA ALA A 114 1.27 -5.34 -15.16
C ALA A 114 2.79 -5.14 -15.15
N PHE A 115 3.48 -5.69 -14.16
CA PHE A 115 4.94 -5.59 -14.08
C PHE A 115 5.62 -6.38 -15.21
N SER A 116 5.05 -7.49 -15.63
CA SER A 116 5.63 -8.30 -16.69
C SER A 116 5.55 -7.65 -18.06
N LYS A 117 4.56 -6.77 -18.25
CA LYS A 117 4.36 -6.06 -19.52
C LYS A 117 5.11 -4.74 -19.60
N ALA A 118 5.59 -4.24 -18.48
CA ALA A 118 6.19 -2.92 -18.41
C ALA A 118 7.65 -2.92 -18.86
#